data_494277a4452a730bc101a13bfad6aa34
#
_entry.id   494277a4452a730bc101a13bfad6aa34
#
_cell.length_a   1.000
_cell.length_b   1.000
_cell.length_c   1.000
_cell.angle_alpha   90.00
_cell.angle_beta   90.00
_cell.angle_gamma   90.00
#
_symmetry.space_group_name_H-M   'P 1'
#
loop_
_entity.id
_entity.type
_entity.pdbx_description
1 polymer ?
#
loop_
_entity_poly.entity_id
_entity_poly.type
_entity_poly.pdbx_seq_one_letter_code
_entity_poly.pdbx_strand_id
1 'polypeptide(L)'
;MKNRFFVIVSIGLSVLFVICGCTRWRGPSGESGQVQRRTVPENRMEPVVKHDTIYMVVPIPAEDKKEFGDENTEIVFPTTKQLKPLVHEKELPSPPKIEFIRPQNIYTREQYINYHEITGEMKDLIIACDYDNSTVRNNAVALVSISPGPFNLGQVCDIFDFCYMNWSYVNDPITRDYYAKASETLRNGLNGDCDDFAILMCSMILAVGGEARISFAYKGEKGHAFAEVNLGTTNRGEVKEYLLARYGRANLHYKEEDGNWWLNLDWSGQYPGAEYWDYDSGTCFNIIRNIYKELE
;
A
#
# COMPACT_ATOMS: atom_id res chain seq x y z
N MET A 1 12.85 55.69 13.45
CA MET A 1 13.75 54.60 13.04
C MET A 1 13.72 53.55 14.12
N LYS A 2 12.99 52.46 13.93
CA LYS A 2 12.92 51.33 14.87
C LYS A 2 13.49 50.11 14.16
N ASN A 3 14.69 49.73 14.54
CA ASN A 3 15.33 48.48 14.11
C ASN A 3 14.55 47.29 14.69
N ARG A 4 14.03 46.44 13.81
CA ARG A 4 13.55 45.13 14.17
C ARG A 4 14.66 44.11 13.90
N PHE A 5 15.22 43.56 14.95
CA PHE A 5 16.10 42.41 14.90
C PHE A 5 15.21 41.17 14.63
N PHE A 6 15.43 40.49 13.51
CA PHE A 6 14.96 39.14 13.30
C PHE A 6 15.97 38.19 13.92
N VAL A 7 15.56 37.49 14.95
CA VAL A 7 16.30 36.34 15.48
C VAL A 7 15.89 35.14 14.66
N ILE A 8 16.78 34.66 13.79
CA ILE A 8 16.63 33.37 13.11
C ILE A 8 17.05 32.33 14.14
N VAL A 9 16.07 31.62 14.72
CA VAL A 9 16.33 30.43 15.52
C VAL A 9 16.47 29.28 14.50
N SER A 10 17.69 28.93 14.17
CA SER A 10 18.01 27.70 13.45
C SER A 10 17.82 26.55 14.42
N ILE A 11 16.68 25.86 14.34
CA ILE A 11 16.48 24.59 15.00
C ILE A 11 17.13 23.55 14.09
N GLY A 12 18.36 23.17 14.44
CA GLY A 12 19.03 22.05 13.81
C GLY A 12 18.29 20.76 14.16
N LEU A 13 17.46 20.29 13.26
CA LEU A 13 16.88 18.96 13.34
C LEU A 13 17.98 17.99 12.93
N SER A 14 18.65 17.38 13.91
CA SER A 14 19.49 16.22 13.66
C SER A 14 18.54 15.05 13.44
N VAL A 15 18.19 14.80 12.18
CA VAL A 15 17.50 13.56 11.78
C VAL A 15 18.55 12.46 11.89
N LEU A 16 18.46 11.68 12.95
CA LEU A 16 19.21 10.45 13.09
C LEU A 16 18.58 9.42 12.17
N PHE A 17 19.19 9.21 11.00
CA PHE A 17 18.76 8.15 10.08
C PHE A 17 19.04 6.80 10.74
N VAL A 18 17.97 6.16 11.20
CA VAL A 18 18.02 4.74 11.56
C VAL A 18 17.73 3.95 10.28
N ILE A 19 18.75 3.32 9.77
CA ILE A 19 18.65 2.41 8.61
C ILE A 19 17.67 1.30 8.99
N CYS A 20 16.56 1.22 8.28
CA CYS A 20 15.58 0.16 8.42
C CYS A 20 16.17 -1.15 7.86
N GLY A 21 17.08 -1.76 8.63
CA GLY A 21 17.48 -3.13 8.40
C GLY A 21 16.47 -4.02 9.10
N CYS A 22 15.69 -4.79 8.40
CA CYS A 22 14.97 -5.93 8.97
C CYS A 22 15.99 -6.89 9.57
N THR A 23 16.41 -6.65 10.82
CA THR A 23 17.43 -7.46 11.47
C THR A 23 16.89 -8.86 11.68
N ARG A 24 17.55 -9.79 11.05
CA ARG A 24 17.46 -11.24 11.24
C ARG A 24 17.48 -11.55 12.73
N TRP A 25 16.35 -12.02 13.25
CA TRP A 25 16.27 -12.57 14.60
C TRP A 25 17.29 -13.71 14.75
N ARG A 26 18.38 -13.51 15.49
CA ARG A 26 19.25 -14.56 15.98
C ARG A 26 18.69 -15.02 17.32
N GLY A 27 17.99 -16.15 17.31
CA GLY A 27 17.71 -16.86 18.54
C GLY A 27 19.01 -17.33 19.22
N PRO A 28 19.01 -17.50 20.56
CA PRO A 28 20.17 -17.97 21.28
C PRO A 28 20.53 -19.39 20.82
N SER A 29 21.83 -19.61 20.62
CA SER A 29 22.42 -20.89 20.33
C SER A 29 22.21 -21.84 21.52
N GLY A 30 21.44 -22.90 21.33
CA GLY A 30 21.32 -23.96 22.33
C GLY A 30 20.18 -24.90 22.04
N GLU A 31 20.52 -26.12 21.67
CA GLU A 31 19.74 -27.35 21.65
C GLU A 31 18.88 -27.65 20.40
N SER A 32 19.27 -28.77 19.79
CA SER A 32 18.61 -29.50 18.74
C SER A 32 17.23 -30.00 19.15
N GLY A 33 16.21 -29.15 19.04
CA GLY A 33 14.81 -29.50 19.16
C GLY A 33 14.19 -29.59 17.78
N GLN A 34 13.59 -30.74 17.46
CA GLN A 34 12.81 -30.96 16.24
C GLN A 34 11.79 -29.82 16.08
N VAL A 35 11.88 -29.08 14.99
CA VAL A 35 10.88 -28.11 14.59
C VAL A 35 9.62 -28.88 14.23
N GLN A 36 8.69 -29.00 15.16
CA GLN A 36 7.32 -29.38 14.84
C GLN A 36 6.74 -28.25 13.95
N ARG A 37 6.60 -28.56 12.67
CA ARG A 37 5.75 -27.77 11.78
C ARG A 37 4.34 -27.75 12.37
N ARG A 38 3.92 -26.63 12.95
CA ARG A 38 2.51 -26.38 13.19
C ARG A 38 1.84 -26.29 11.82
N THR A 39 1.16 -27.35 11.47
CA THR A 39 0.20 -27.34 10.36
C THR A 39 -0.91 -26.38 10.76
N VAL A 40 -0.98 -25.25 10.07
CA VAL A 40 -2.18 -24.41 10.05
C VAL A 40 -3.30 -25.28 9.51
N PRO A 41 -4.48 -25.38 10.15
CA PRO A 41 -5.56 -26.18 9.62
C PRO A 41 -5.94 -25.63 8.25
N GLU A 42 -5.76 -26.47 7.25
CA GLU A 42 -6.12 -26.24 5.85
C GLU A 42 -7.64 -26.33 5.74
N ASN A 43 -8.34 -25.23 6.04
CA ASN A 43 -9.72 -25.08 5.62
C ASN A 43 -9.69 -24.65 4.14
N ARG A 44 -9.38 -25.63 3.28
CA ARG A 44 -9.62 -25.51 1.85
C ARG A 44 -11.13 -25.43 1.63
N MET A 45 -11.63 -24.24 1.34
CA MET A 45 -12.89 -24.12 0.63
C MET A 45 -12.63 -24.51 -0.82
N GLU A 46 -13.25 -25.60 -1.30
CA GLU A 46 -13.19 -25.95 -2.70
C GLU A 46 -14.01 -24.95 -3.53
N PRO A 47 -13.51 -24.46 -4.67
CA PRO A 47 -14.20 -23.47 -5.48
C PRO A 47 -15.41 -24.10 -6.19
N VAL A 48 -16.60 -23.57 -5.93
CA VAL A 48 -17.78 -23.84 -6.74
C VAL A 48 -17.79 -22.85 -7.91
N VAL A 49 -17.34 -23.32 -9.06
CA VAL A 49 -17.34 -22.55 -10.32
C VAL A 49 -18.78 -22.35 -10.78
N LYS A 50 -19.29 -21.12 -10.71
CA LYS A 50 -20.42 -20.64 -11.51
C LYS A 50 -20.13 -19.19 -11.94
N HIS A 51 -19.90 -19.06 -13.21
CA HIS A 51 -19.71 -17.90 -14.09
C HIS A 51 -18.27 -17.69 -14.54
N ASP A 52 -18.08 -17.96 -15.84
CA ASP A 52 -16.87 -17.70 -16.60
C ASP A 52 -16.65 -16.19 -16.77
N THR A 53 -15.94 -15.57 -15.86
CA THR A 53 -15.36 -14.25 -16.10
C THR A 53 -13.85 -14.37 -15.92
N ILE A 54 -13.18 -14.67 -17.02
CA ILE A 54 -11.71 -14.66 -17.09
C ILE A 54 -11.27 -13.22 -17.21
N TYR A 55 -10.74 -12.64 -16.14
CA TYR A 55 -10.05 -11.37 -16.24
C TYR A 55 -8.66 -11.62 -16.81
N MET A 56 -8.51 -11.35 -18.10
CA MET A 56 -7.19 -11.31 -18.71
C MET A 56 -6.48 -10.05 -18.23
N VAL A 57 -5.43 -10.21 -17.43
CA VAL A 57 -4.39 -9.20 -17.33
C VAL A 57 -3.82 -9.06 -18.74
N VAL A 58 -4.11 -7.95 -19.40
CA VAL A 58 -3.65 -7.70 -20.77
C VAL A 58 -2.12 -7.73 -20.74
N PRO A 59 -1.47 -8.62 -21.50
CA PRO A 59 -0.02 -8.58 -21.60
C PRO A 59 0.39 -7.22 -22.17
N ILE A 60 1.33 -6.57 -21.50
CA ILE A 60 1.92 -5.31 -21.97
C ILE A 60 2.58 -5.61 -23.32
N PRO A 61 2.33 -4.82 -24.37
CA PRO A 61 2.99 -4.98 -25.66
C PRO A 61 4.51 -4.93 -25.49
N ALA A 62 5.20 -5.79 -26.19
CA ALA A 62 6.66 -5.99 -26.12
C ALA A 62 7.51 -4.80 -26.63
N GLU A 63 6.94 -3.60 -26.76
CA GLU A 63 7.59 -2.46 -27.44
C GLU A 63 8.44 -1.56 -26.54
N ASP A 64 8.49 -1.77 -25.23
CA ASP A 64 9.33 -0.96 -24.32
C ASP A 64 10.63 -1.65 -23.87
N LYS A 65 11.15 -2.58 -24.68
CA LYS A 65 12.52 -3.07 -24.49
C LYS A 65 13.52 -2.05 -25.04
N LYS A 66 13.87 -1.02 -24.26
CA LYS A 66 15.13 -0.31 -24.45
C LYS A 66 16.25 -1.20 -23.97
N GLU A 67 17.07 -1.64 -24.94
CA GLU A 67 18.32 -2.33 -24.74
C GLU A 67 19.24 -1.55 -23.79
N PHE A 68 19.49 -2.10 -22.61
CA PHE A 68 20.73 -1.85 -21.90
C PHE A 68 21.68 -2.98 -22.30
N GLY A 69 22.60 -2.66 -23.20
CA GLY A 69 23.68 -3.56 -23.52
C GLY A 69 24.68 -3.63 -22.38
N ASP A 70 24.93 -4.82 -21.86
CA ASP A 70 26.26 -5.38 -21.82
C ASP A 70 26.23 -6.90 -21.55
N GLU A 71 27.30 -7.56 -21.94
CA GLU A 71 27.44 -8.96 -22.33
C GLU A 71 27.25 -9.97 -21.20
N ASN A 72 26.55 -11.07 -21.52
CA ASN A 72 26.67 -12.41 -20.92
C ASN A 72 26.25 -12.61 -19.46
N THR A 73 25.04 -12.16 -19.09
CA THR A 73 24.29 -12.86 -18.05
C THR A 73 22.88 -13.11 -18.59
N GLU A 74 22.59 -14.35 -18.93
CA GLU A 74 21.23 -14.78 -19.24
C GLU A 74 20.41 -14.64 -17.97
N ILE A 75 19.80 -13.46 -17.78
CA ILE A 75 18.84 -13.26 -16.69
C ILE A 75 17.62 -14.07 -17.06
N VAL A 76 17.54 -15.27 -16.53
CA VAL A 76 16.33 -16.08 -16.56
C VAL A 76 15.29 -15.34 -15.71
N PHE A 77 14.48 -14.51 -16.35
CA PHE A 77 13.29 -13.97 -15.69
C PHE A 77 12.44 -15.15 -15.23
N PRO A 78 12.05 -15.19 -13.94
CA PRO A 78 11.18 -16.24 -13.47
C PRO A 78 9.93 -16.25 -14.35
N THR A 79 9.52 -17.42 -14.75
CA THR A 79 8.28 -17.70 -15.47
C THR A 79 7.18 -16.83 -14.91
N THR A 80 6.53 -16.03 -15.73
CA THR A 80 5.50 -15.06 -15.36
C THR A 80 4.59 -15.67 -14.30
N LYS A 81 4.62 -15.18 -13.06
CA LYS A 81 3.79 -15.66 -11.98
C LYS A 81 2.33 -15.53 -12.42
N GLN A 82 1.62 -16.64 -12.48
CA GLN A 82 0.18 -16.59 -12.77
C GLN A 82 -0.52 -15.98 -11.55
N LEU A 83 -1.04 -14.79 -11.72
CA LEU A 83 -1.80 -14.11 -10.68
C LEU A 83 -3.16 -14.79 -10.51
N LYS A 84 -3.58 -14.96 -9.26
CA LYS A 84 -4.88 -15.52 -8.93
C LYS A 84 -5.97 -14.49 -9.26
N PRO A 85 -7.01 -14.86 -10.02
CA PRO A 85 -8.12 -13.96 -10.28
C PRO A 85 -8.89 -13.69 -8.99
N LEU A 86 -9.42 -12.48 -8.87
CA LEU A 86 -10.34 -12.16 -7.79
C LEU A 86 -11.73 -12.70 -8.13
N VAL A 87 -12.29 -13.56 -7.27
CA VAL A 87 -13.62 -14.13 -7.43
C VAL A 87 -14.40 -13.95 -6.14
N HIS A 88 -15.60 -13.39 -6.23
CA HIS A 88 -16.52 -13.32 -5.11
C HIS A 88 -17.40 -14.57 -5.06
N GLU A 89 -17.18 -15.43 -4.08
CA GLU A 89 -17.94 -16.68 -3.88
C GLU A 89 -19.31 -16.46 -3.23
N LYS A 90 -19.53 -15.28 -2.64
CA LYS A 90 -20.75 -14.91 -1.94
C LYS A 90 -21.40 -13.70 -2.56
N GLU A 91 -22.71 -13.67 -2.54
CA GLU A 91 -23.45 -12.43 -2.77
C GLU A 91 -23.19 -11.49 -1.60
N LEU A 92 -22.52 -10.37 -1.88
CA LEU A 92 -22.21 -9.34 -0.90
C LEU A 92 -23.32 -8.28 -0.87
N PRO A 93 -23.55 -7.61 0.25
CA PRO A 93 -24.38 -6.42 0.28
C PRO A 93 -23.80 -5.34 -0.63
N SER A 94 -24.63 -4.40 -1.06
CA SER A 94 -24.14 -3.26 -1.83
C SER A 94 -23.07 -2.51 -1.04
N PRO A 95 -21.89 -2.26 -1.64
CA PRO A 95 -20.81 -1.61 -0.92
C PRO A 95 -21.16 -0.16 -0.59
N PRO A 96 -20.84 0.32 0.63
CA PRO A 96 -21.01 1.71 0.99
C PRO A 96 -20.28 2.64 0.03
N LYS A 97 -20.98 3.68 -0.44
CA LYS A 97 -20.38 4.74 -1.22
C LYS A 97 -19.47 5.58 -0.34
N ILE A 98 -18.28 5.88 -0.81
CA ILE A 98 -17.32 6.72 -0.09
C ILE A 98 -17.50 8.17 -0.56
N GLU A 99 -17.78 9.05 0.39
CA GLU A 99 -17.95 10.47 0.14
C GLU A 99 -16.93 11.26 0.96
N PHE A 100 -16.00 11.90 0.27
CA PHE A 100 -15.05 12.83 0.88
C PHE A 100 -14.98 14.12 0.07
N ILE A 101 -14.64 15.21 0.75
CA ILE A 101 -14.44 16.50 0.10
C ILE A 101 -13.10 16.46 -0.62
N ARG A 102 -13.13 16.50 -1.95
CA ARG A 102 -11.89 16.58 -2.74
C ARG A 102 -11.19 17.91 -2.48
N PRO A 103 -9.87 17.91 -2.30
CA PRO A 103 -9.12 19.15 -2.18
C PRO A 103 -9.28 19.99 -3.44
N GLN A 104 -9.36 21.32 -3.29
CA GLN A 104 -9.50 22.23 -4.42
C GLN A 104 -8.25 22.25 -5.31
N ASN A 105 -7.08 22.10 -4.69
CA ASN A 105 -5.80 22.04 -5.37
C ASN A 105 -5.26 20.61 -5.23
N ILE A 106 -4.99 19.98 -6.36
CA ILE A 106 -4.32 18.67 -6.41
C ILE A 106 -2.89 18.94 -6.87
N TYR A 107 -1.93 18.47 -6.09
CA TYR A 107 -0.51 18.58 -6.40
C TYR A 107 -0.04 17.38 -7.20
N THR A 108 0.83 17.62 -8.19
CA THR A 108 1.61 16.52 -8.74
C THR A 108 2.65 16.05 -7.72
N ARG A 109 3.19 14.85 -7.88
CA ARG A 109 4.27 14.36 -7.01
C ARG A 109 5.47 15.32 -6.97
N GLU A 110 5.85 15.88 -8.10
CA GLU A 110 6.93 16.86 -8.19
C GLU A 110 6.61 18.16 -7.43
N GLN A 111 5.40 18.68 -7.58
CA GLN A 111 4.94 19.85 -6.84
C GLN A 111 4.93 19.60 -5.32
N TYR A 112 4.47 18.42 -4.90
CA TYR A 112 4.48 17.99 -3.51
C TYR A 112 5.90 17.93 -2.93
N ILE A 113 6.82 17.27 -3.65
CA ILE A 113 8.23 17.17 -3.27
C ILE A 113 8.86 18.56 -3.11
N ASN A 114 8.65 19.43 -4.10
CA ASN A 114 9.23 20.78 -4.09
C ASN A 114 8.62 21.66 -2.98
N TYR A 115 7.32 21.56 -2.73
CA TYR A 115 6.64 22.33 -1.71
C TYR A 115 7.14 21.99 -0.28
N HIS A 116 7.35 20.72 0.00
CA HIS A 116 7.82 20.23 1.29
C HIS A 116 9.35 20.08 1.38
N GLU A 117 10.08 20.48 0.33
CA GLU A 117 11.54 20.34 0.25
C GLU A 117 12.04 18.91 0.53
N ILE A 118 11.26 17.91 0.09
CA ILE A 118 11.53 16.49 0.34
C ILE A 118 12.75 16.04 -0.46
N THR A 119 13.70 15.41 0.21
CA THR A 119 14.95 14.91 -0.39
C THR A 119 15.26 13.48 0.07
N GLY A 120 16.25 12.85 -0.57
CA GLY A 120 16.70 11.50 -0.20
C GLY A 120 15.63 10.44 -0.41
N GLU A 121 15.62 9.43 0.45
CA GLU A 121 14.74 8.25 0.38
C GLU A 121 13.25 8.60 0.35
N MET A 122 12.84 9.60 1.11
CA MET A 122 11.44 10.05 1.10
C MET A 122 11.00 10.60 -0.26
N LYS A 123 11.92 11.21 -1.01
CA LYS A 123 11.66 11.63 -2.39
C LYS A 123 11.47 10.42 -3.29
N ASP A 124 12.32 9.41 -3.15
CA ASP A 124 12.26 8.19 -3.96
C ASP A 124 10.93 7.46 -3.71
N LEU A 125 10.48 7.39 -2.46
CA LEU A 125 9.17 6.85 -2.10
C LEU A 125 8.01 7.59 -2.78
N ILE A 126 7.98 8.94 -2.71
CA ILE A 126 6.91 9.72 -3.33
C ILE A 126 6.90 9.54 -4.85
N ILE A 127 8.08 9.42 -5.46
CA ILE A 127 8.22 9.13 -6.91
C ILE A 127 7.71 7.72 -7.24
N ALA A 128 7.95 6.76 -6.35
CA ALA A 128 7.52 5.38 -6.52
C ALA A 128 5.98 5.23 -6.52
N CYS A 129 5.27 6.17 -5.87
CA CYS A 129 3.81 6.23 -5.90
C CYS A 129 3.29 6.75 -7.25
N ASP A 130 3.55 6.03 -8.34
CA ASP A 130 3.28 6.45 -9.72
C ASP A 130 1.84 6.14 -10.19
N TYR A 131 0.84 6.61 -9.41
CA TYR A 131 -0.60 6.40 -9.62
C TYR A 131 -1.14 6.86 -10.97
N ASP A 132 -0.46 7.79 -11.64
CA ASP A 132 -0.77 8.32 -12.98
C ASP A 132 -0.21 7.45 -14.11
N ASN A 133 0.59 6.42 -13.80
CA ASN A 133 1.11 5.48 -14.77
C ASN A 133 0.00 4.61 -15.38
N SER A 134 0.03 4.41 -16.70
CA SER A 134 -0.99 3.63 -17.40
C SER A 134 -1.10 2.17 -16.92
N THR A 135 0.02 1.55 -16.54
CA THR A 135 0.01 0.20 -15.97
C THR A 135 -0.79 0.18 -14.66
N VAL A 136 -0.54 1.11 -13.75
CA VAL A 136 -1.26 1.21 -12.48
C VAL A 136 -2.74 1.48 -12.73
N ARG A 137 -3.03 2.50 -13.57
CA ARG A 137 -4.41 2.91 -13.89
C ARG A 137 -5.22 1.76 -14.50
N ASN A 138 -4.66 1.04 -15.47
CA ASN A 138 -5.38 -0.01 -16.19
C ASN A 138 -5.64 -1.23 -15.29
N ASN A 139 -4.67 -1.64 -14.46
CA ASN A 139 -4.88 -2.72 -13.49
C ASN A 139 -5.92 -2.33 -12.44
N ALA A 140 -5.83 -1.13 -11.87
CA ALA A 140 -6.79 -0.66 -10.89
C ALA A 140 -8.22 -0.64 -11.45
N VAL A 141 -8.42 -0.09 -12.66
CA VAL A 141 -9.73 -0.06 -13.32
C VAL A 141 -10.28 -1.45 -13.59
N ALA A 142 -9.44 -2.38 -14.03
CA ALA A 142 -9.87 -3.76 -14.26
C ALA A 142 -10.39 -4.40 -12.97
N LEU A 143 -9.71 -4.20 -11.85
CA LEU A 143 -10.13 -4.74 -10.55
C LEU A 143 -11.44 -4.12 -10.05
N VAL A 144 -11.53 -2.79 -10.03
CA VAL A 144 -12.71 -2.11 -9.49
C VAL A 144 -13.96 -2.26 -10.36
N SER A 145 -13.83 -2.80 -11.57
CA SER A 145 -14.99 -3.14 -12.42
C SER A 145 -15.89 -4.21 -11.81
N ILE A 146 -15.40 -4.95 -10.84
CA ILE A 146 -16.16 -5.95 -10.07
C ILE A 146 -17.18 -5.27 -9.15
N SER A 147 -16.83 -4.11 -8.60
CA SER A 147 -17.69 -3.28 -7.75
C SER A 147 -17.99 -1.94 -8.44
N PRO A 148 -18.80 -1.94 -9.52
CA PRO A 148 -19.00 -0.77 -10.37
C PRO A 148 -19.71 0.38 -9.67
N GLY A 149 -19.53 1.61 -10.19
CA GLY A 149 -20.19 2.81 -9.71
C GLY A 149 -19.22 3.89 -9.22
N PRO A 150 -19.70 4.90 -8.50
CA PRO A 150 -18.83 5.86 -7.81
C PRO A 150 -17.89 5.18 -6.85
N PHE A 151 -16.79 5.85 -6.47
CA PHE A 151 -15.83 5.28 -5.55
C PHE A 151 -16.51 4.75 -4.27
N ASN A 152 -16.27 3.49 -3.95
CA ASN A 152 -16.96 2.77 -2.88
C ASN A 152 -16.04 1.77 -2.18
N LEU A 153 -16.48 1.27 -1.03
CA LEU A 153 -15.70 0.34 -0.22
C LEU A 153 -15.41 -1.00 -0.93
N GLY A 154 -16.31 -1.45 -1.80
CA GLY A 154 -16.08 -2.66 -2.60
C GLY A 154 -14.84 -2.54 -3.46
N GLN A 155 -14.64 -1.40 -4.12
CA GLN A 155 -13.47 -1.12 -4.94
C GLN A 155 -12.17 -1.13 -4.12
N VAL A 156 -12.20 -0.58 -2.90
CA VAL A 156 -11.05 -0.64 -1.97
C VAL A 156 -10.72 -2.09 -1.63
N CYS A 157 -11.73 -2.86 -1.28
CA CYS A 157 -11.57 -4.27 -0.94
C CYS A 157 -11.12 -5.12 -2.14
N ASP A 158 -11.60 -4.86 -3.35
CA ASP A 158 -11.20 -5.57 -4.55
C ASP A 158 -9.71 -5.38 -4.86
N ILE A 159 -9.22 -4.13 -4.74
CA ILE A 159 -7.80 -3.82 -4.88
C ILE A 159 -7.00 -4.53 -3.79
N PHE A 160 -7.42 -4.42 -2.53
CA PHE A 160 -6.71 -5.02 -1.40
C PHE A 160 -6.61 -6.55 -1.57
N ASP A 161 -7.72 -7.22 -1.81
CA ASP A 161 -7.77 -8.68 -1.91
C ASP A 161 -6.90 -9.20 -3.04
N PHE A 162 -6.95 -8.55 -4.21
CA PHE A 162 -6.09 -8.91 -5.32
C PHE A 162 -4.61 -8.76 -4.98
N CYS A 163 -4.22 -7.62 -4.42
CA CYS A 163 -2.83 -7.39 -4.02
C CYS A 163 -2.42 -8.40 -2.95
N TYR A 164 -3.20 -8.55 -1.89
CA TYR A 164 -2.91 -9.44 -0.78
C TYR A 164 -2.78 -10.92 -1.19
N MET A 165 -3.72 -11.44 -1.99
CA MET A 165 -3.69 -12.84 -2.43
C MET A 165 -2.51 -13.18 -3.34
N ASN A 166 -2.00 -12.19 -4.03
CA ASN A 166 -0.92 -12.35 -4.99
C ASN A 166 0.43 -11.86 -4.48
N TRP A 167 0.50 -11.29 -3.27
CA TRP A 167 1.73 -10.75 -2.71
C TRP A 167 2.74 -11.84 -2.38
N SER A 168 3.99 -11.58 -2.69
CA SER A 168 5.14 -12.36 -2.20
C SER A 168 6.08 -11.42 -1.48
N TYR A 169 6.19 -11.60 -0.17
CA TYR A 169 7.08 -10.77 0.63
C TYR A 169 8.55 -11.07 0.31
N VAL A 170 9.28 -10.06 -0.08
CA VAL A 170 10.71 -10.12 -0.40
C VAL A 170 11.37 -8.92 0.29
N ASN A 171 12.35 -9.18 1.16
CA ASN A 171 13.08 -8.09 1.79
C ASN A 171 13.98 -7.38 0.78
N ASP A 172 14.19 -6.12 1.03
CA ASP A 172 15.16 -5.32 0.35
C ASP A 172 16.60 -5.83 0.52
N PRO A 173 17.52 -5.43 -0.39
CA PRO A 173 18.94 -5.68 -0.21
C PRO A 173 19.45 -5.09 1.11
N ILE A 174 20.29 -5.82 1.85
CA ILE A 174 20.79 -5.42 3.19
C ILE A 174 21.46 -4.03 3.19
N THR A 175 21.90 -3.57 2.04
CA THR A 175 22.72 -2.35 1.91
C THR A 175 21.94 -1.10 1.57
N ARG A 176 20.65 -1.22 1.19
CA ARG A 176 19.85 -0.08 0.72
C ARG A 176 18.36 -0.45 0.67
N ASP A 177 17.52 0.44 1.18
CA ASP A 177 16.09 0.40 0.92
C ASP A 177 15.81 0.73 -0.55
N TYR A 178 14.92 -0.02 -1.17
CA TYR A 178 14.54 0.11 -2.56
C TYR A 178 13.03 0.24 -2.69
N TYR A 179 12.55 1.41 -3.01
CA TYR A 179 11.14 1.70 -3.23
C TYR A 179 10.75 1.40 -4.68
N ALA A 180 10.20 0.23 -4.93
CA ALA A 180 9.74 -0.13 -6.26
C ALA A 180 8.55 0.77 -6.67
N LYS A 181 8.56 1.24 -7.91
CA LYS A 181 7.38 1.95 -8.44
C LYS A 181 6.17 1.01 -8.45
N ALA A 182 4.99 1.52 -8.13
CA ALA A 182 3.77 0.72 -8.20
C ALA A 182 3.59 0.02 -9.55
N SER A 183 3.95 0.70 -10.65
CA SER A 183 3.95 0.11 -11.99
C SER A 183 4.98 -0.99 -12.17
N GLU A 184 6.10 -0.94 -11.47
CA GLU A 184 7.14 -1.96 -11.47
C GLU A 184 6.70 -3.18 -10.66
N THR A 185 6.20 -2.97 -9.46
CA THR A 185 5.65 -4.03 -8.60
C THR A 185 4.57 -4.85 -9.32
N LEU A 186 3.68 -4.18 -10.08
CA LEU A 186 2.69 -4.85 -10.92
C LEU A 186 3.32 -5.70 -12.03
N ARG A 187 4.35 -5.18 -12.72
CA ARG A 187 5.04 -5.92 -13.79
C ARG A 187 5.85 -7.09 -13.27
N ASN A 188 6.41 -6.96 -12.08
CA ASN A 188 7.27 -7.96 -11.46
C ASN A 188 6.49 -9.04 -10.70
N GLY A 189 5.14 -9.02 -10.75
CA GLY A 189 4.30 -10.07 -10.19
C GLY A 189 4.02 -9.93 -8.70
N LEU A 190 3.94 -8.70 -8.20
CA LEU A 190 3.53 -8.37 -6.83
C LEU A 190 4.50 -8.95 -5.78
N ASN A 191 5.75 -8.55 -5.88
CA ASN A 191 6.82 -8.91 -4.95
C ASN A 191 7.41 -7.63 -4.35
N GLY A 192 7.77 -7.66 -3.08
CA GLY A 192 8.38 -6.56 -2.35
C GLY A 192 8.18 -6.69 -0.86
N ASP A 193 8.52 -5.68 -0.09
CA ASP A 193 8.30 -5.65 1.34
C ASP A 193 7.14 -4.75 1.76
N CYS A 194 7.17 -4.16 2.97
CA CYS A 194 6.03 -3.43 3.49
C CYS A 194 5.79 -2.09 2.80
N ASP A 195 6.85 -1.40 2.39
CA ASP A 195 6.71 -0.10 1.71
C ASP A 195 6.28 -0.25 0.26
N ASP A 196 6.76 -1.27 -0.45
CA ASP A 196 6.31 -1.60 -1.79
C ASP A 196 4.81 -1.93 -1.83
N PHE A 197 4.31 -2.66 -0.82
CA PHE A 197 2.87 -2.92 -0.70
C PHE A 197 2.09 -1.63 -0.43
N ALA A 198 2.58 -0.78 0.47
CA ALA A 198 1.95 0.50 0.80
C ALA A 198 1.91 1.45 -0.40
N ILE A 199 3.02 1.54 -1.16
CA ILE A 199 3.13 2.30 -2.41
C ILE A 199 2.13 1.80 -3.44
N LEU A 200 2.04 0.49 -3.64
CA LEU A 200 1.11 -0.13 -4.58
C LEU A 200 -0.34 0.16 -4.20
N MET A 201 -0.72 -0.07 -2.95
CA MET A 201 -2.08 0.17 -2.46
C MET A 201 -2.48 1.63 -2.60
N CYS A 202 -1.63 2.56 -2.16
CA CYS A 202 -1.86 3.99 -2.29
C CYS A 202 -2.04 4.37 -3.77
N SER A 203 -1.14 3.93 -4.64
CA SER A 203 -1.16 4.26 -6.07
C SER A 203 -2.42 3.73 -6.77
N MET A 204 -2.84 2.51 -6.49
CA MET A 204 -4.02 1.93 -7.14
C MET A 204 -5.31 2.62 -6.72
N ILE A 205 -5.44 2.98 -5.43
CA ILE A 205 -6.60 3.73 -4.93
C ILE A 205 -6.65 5.13 -5.54
N LEU A 206 -5.52 5.84 -5.59
CA LEU A 206 -5.44 7.16 -6.22
C LEU A 206 -5.80 7.09 -7.72
N ALA A 207 -5.36 6.05 -8.42
CA ALA A 207 -5.59 5.85 -9.84
C ALA A 207 -7.07 5.67 -10.22
N VAL A 208 -7.92 5.26 -9.28
CA VAL A 208 -9.39 5.09 -9.48
C VAL A 208 -10.22 6.21 -8.84
N GLY A 209 -9.56 7.28 -8.42
CA GLY A 209 -10.22 8.47 -7.89
C GLY A 209 -10.58 8.40 -6.41
N GLY A 210 -10.05 7.44 -5.67
CA GLY A 210 -10.03 7.42 -4.23
C GLY A 210 -8.99 8.40 -3.66
N GLU A 211 -8.89 8.45 -2.36
CA GLU A 211 -7.87 9.17 -1.63
C GLU A 211 -7.17 8.23 -0.67
N ALA A 212 -5.85 8.14 -0.79
CA ALA A 212 -5.02 7.30 0.06
C ALA A 212 -3.75 8.03 0.48
N ARG A 213 -3.12 7.56 1.55
CA ARG A 213 -1.87 8.06 2.07
C ARG A 213 -0.95 6.90 2.46
N ILE A 214 0.34 7.17 2.52
CA ILE A 214 1.35 6.23 2.99
C ILE A 214 1.79 6.68 4.37
N SER A 215 1.85 5.74 5.31
CA SER A 215 2.28 5.96 6.69
C SER A 215 3.48 5.08 6.99
N PHE A 216 4.53 5.68 7.57
CA PHE A 216 5.67 5.01 8.15
C PHE A 216 5.56 5.04 9.66
N ALA A 217 5.70 3.91 10.29
CA ALA A 217 5.58 3.75 11.72
C ALA A 217 6.85 3.11 12.28
N TYR A 218 7.25 3.52 13.46
CA TYR A 218 8.46 3.06 14.12
C TYR A 218 8.17 2.56 15.54
N LYS A 219 8.82 1.45 15.89
CA LYS A 219 8.85 0.91 17.26
C LYS A 219 10.27 0.52 17.62
N GLY A 220 10.92 1.34 18.44
CA GLY A 220 12.35 1.22 18.67
C GLY A 220 13.14 1.33 17.36
N GLU A 221 13.91 0.29 17.01
CA GLU A 221 14.70 0.24 15.76
C GLU A 221 13.94 -0.40 14.57
N LYS A 222 12.68 -0.77 14.76
CA LYS A 222 11.88 -1.39 13.71
C LYS A 222 11.03 -0.36 13.01
N GLY A 223 11.04 -0.39 11.67
CA GLY A 223 10.16 0.38 10.81
C GLY A 223 9.12 -0.50 10.15
N HIS A 224 7.97 0.09 9.82
CA HIS A 224 6.91 -0.54 9.05
C HIS A 224 6.16 0.51 8.23
N ALA A 225 5.82 0.16 6.99
CA ALA A 225 5.03 1.03 6.14
C ALA A 225 3.67 0.41 5.84
N PHE A 226 2.64 1.25 5.78
CA PHE A 226 1.30 0.83 5.41
C PHE A 226 0.54 1.95 4.69
N ALA A 227 -0.46 1.58 3.92
CA ALA A 227 -1.39 2.53 3.32
C ALA A 227 -2.63 2.71 4.19
N GLU A 228 -3.26 3.87 4.05
CA GLU A 228 -4.58 4.14 4.61
C GLU A 228 -5.46 4.79 3.53
N VAL A 229 -6.74 4.46 3.51
CA VAL A 229 -7.72 5.05 2.61
C VAL A 229 -8.66 5.99 3.34
N ASN A 230 -8.90 7.16 2.75
CA ASN A 230 -9.88 8.10 3.27
C ASN A 230 -11.30 7.60 2.96
N LEU A 231 -12.08 7.35 4.01
CA LEU A 231 -13.49 7.01 3.91
C LEU A 231 -14.41 8.22 4.18
N GLY A 232 -13.84 9.41 4.30
CA GLY A 232 -14.58 10.65 4.49
C GLY A 232 -15.49 10.60 5.70
N THR A 233 -16.77 10.85 5.50
CA THR A 233 -17.82 10.80 6.53
C THR A 233 -18.71 9.56 6.39
N THR A 234 -18.30 8.57 5.60
CA THR A 234 -19.06 7.33 5.37
C THR A 234 -19.46 6.66 6.68
N ASN A 235 -20.67 6.14 6.74
CA ASN A 235 -21.21 5.54 7.97
C ASN A 235 -20.40 4.31 8.40
N ARG A 236 -19.84 4.35 9.60
CA ARG A 236 -18.99 3.27 10.13
C ARG A 236 -19.74 1.96 10.34
N GLY A 237 -21.02 2.04 10.64
CA GLY A 237 -21.87 0.85 10.77
C GLY A 237 -22.00 0.11 9.46
N GLU A 238 -22.28 0.82 8.36
CA GLU A 238 -22.36 0.24 7.02
C GLU A 238 -21.02 -0.36 6.58
N VAL A 239 -19.91 0.34 6.85
CA VAL A 239 -18.57 -0.19 6.56
C VAL A 239 -18.30 -1.47 7.34
N LYS A 240 -18.63 -1.47 8.64
CA LYS A 240 -18.46 -2.65 9.48
C LYS A 240 -19.30 -3.83 9.00
N GLU A 241 -20.56 -3.61 8.64
CA GLU A 241 -21.45 -4.64 8.11
C GLU A 241 -20.92 -5.22 6.79
N TYR A 242 -20.45 -4.36 5.89
CA TYR A 242 -19.86 -4.81 4.63
C TYR A 242 -18.62 -5.67 4.84
N LEU A 243 -17.67 -5.22 5.68
CA LEU A 243 -16.44 -5.96 5.97
C LEU A 243 -16.74 -7.28 6.72
N LEU A 244 -17.73 -7.28 7.62
CA LEU A 244 -18.17 -8.52 8.27
C LEU A 244 -18.74 -9.52 7.26
N ALA A 245 -19.58 -9.06 6.32
CA ALA A 245 -20.10 -9.91 5.26
C ALA A 245 -19.01 -10.47 4.36
N ARG A 246 -18.00 -9.66 4.02
CA ARG A 246 -16.92 -10.04 3.09
C ARG A 246 -15.86 -10.92 3.74
N TYR A 247 -15.39 -10.57 4.94
CA TYR A 247 -14.24 -11.19 5.60
C TYR A 247 -14.58 -12.04 6.81
N GLY A 248 -15.84 -12.01 7.28
CA GLY A 248 -16.21 -12.65 8.54
C GLY A 248 -15.61 -11.98 9.77
N ARG A 249 -15.07 -10.79 9.65
CA ARG A 249 -14.38 -10.00 10.67
C ARG A 249 -14.90 -8.56 10.65
N ALA A 250 -15.08 -7.97 11.82
CA ALA A 250 -15.76 -6.68 11.97
C ALA A 250 -15.01 -5.69 12.88
N ASN A 251 -13.78 -5.98 13.29
CA ASN A 251 -12.97 -5.00 13.99
C ASN A 251 -12.52 -3.95 12.97
N LEU A 252 -12.73 -2.68 13.29
CA LEU A 252 -12.33 -1.56 12.46
C LEU A 252 -11.26 -0.77 13.18
N HIS A 253 -10.06 -0.78 12.60
CA HIS A 253 -8.97 0.08 13.03
C HIS A 253 -8.79 1.20 12.00
N TYR A 254 -8.96 2.41 12.48
CA TYR A 254 -8.94 3.63 11.68
C TYR A 254 -8.44 4.80 12.52
N LYS A 255 -8.05 5.87 11.84
CA LYS A 255 -7.71 7.15 12.45
C LYS A 255 -8.74 8.19 12.07
N GLU A 256 -9.05 9.10 12.98
CA GLU A 256 -9.91 10.25 12.70
C GLU A 256 -9.06 11.51 12.56
N GLU A 257 -9.34 12.28 11.50
CA GLU A 257 -8.57 13.48 11.21
C GLU A 257 -9.40 14.44 10.35
N ASP A 258 -9.53 15.68 10.80
CA ASP A 258 -10.22 16.76 10.08
C ASP A 258 -11.63 16.39 9.60
N GLY A 259 -12.38 15.66 10.45
CA GLY A 259 -13.74 15.21 10.17
C GLY A 259 -13.83 14.05 9.17
N ASN A 260 -12.71 13.53 8.72
CA ASN A 260 -12.62 12.29 7.93
C ASN A 260 -12.09 11.15 8.78
N TRP A 261 -12.28 9.94 8.33
CA TRP A 261 -11.63 8.79 8.93
C TRP A 261 -10.91 7.95 7.90
N TRP A 262 -9.77 7.39 8.32
CA TRP A 262 -8.80 6.71 7.50
C TRP A 262 -8.74 5.25 7.90
N LEU A 263 -9.11 4.37 6.99
CA LEU A 263 -9.13 2.94 7.23
C LEU A 263 -7.75 2.35 6.95
N ASN A 264 -7.27 1.50 7.86
CA ASN A 264 -6.01 0.78 7.70
C ASN A 264 -6.06 -0.21 6.53
N LEU A 265 -5.01 -0.22 5.69
CA LEU A 265 -4.82 -1.13 4.56
C LEU A 265 -3.48 -1.89 4.66
N ASP A 266 -3.02 -2.13 5.88
CA ASP A 266 -1.79 -2.88 6.11
C ASP A 266 -1.94 -4.33 5.66
N TRP A 267 -0.99 -4.83 4.85
CA TRP A 267 -0.96 -6.22 4.38
C TRP A 267 -0.89 -7.23 5.52
N SER A 268 -0.18 -6.88 6.62
CA SER A 268 -0.03 -7.75 7.79
C SER A 268 -1.38 -8.06 8.47
N GLY A 269 -2.34 -7.17 8.31
CA GLY A 269 -3.68 -7.29 8.90
C GLY A 269 -4.63 -8.24 8.15
N GLN A 270 -4.32 -8.62 6.92
CA GLN A 270 -5.05 -9.58 6.09
C GLN A 270 -6.42 -9.11 5.57
N TYR A 271 -6.93 -7.96 5.96
CA TYR A 271 -8.18 -7.35 5.46
C TYR A 271 -8.19 -5.84 5.75
N PRO A 272 -8.91 -5.04 4.98
CA PRO A 272 -9.06 -3.61 5.24
C PRO A 272 -9.69 -3.34 6.61
N GLY A 273 -9.07 -2.47 7.40
CA GLY A 273 -9.52 -2.16 8.76
C GLY A 273 -9.01 -3.13 9.83
N ALA A 274 -8.07 -4.00 9.52
CA ALA A 274 -7.37 -4.80 10.52
C ALA A 274 -6.54 -3.93 11.47
N GLU A 275 -6.04 -4.53 12.55
CA GLU A 275 -5.24 -3.84 13.55
C GLU A 275 -3.99 -3.24 12.94
N TYR A 276 -3.65 -2.02 13.39
CA TYR A 276 -2.38 -1.40 13.02
C TYR A 276 -1.21 -2.17 13.63
N TRP A 277 -0.10 -2.16 12.90
CA TRP A 277 1.15 -2.54 13.51
C TRP A 277 1.43 -1.63 14.72
N ASP A 278 1.85 -2.22 15.84
CA ASP A 278 2.10 -1.51 17.10
C ASP A 278 3.34 -0.62 16.98
N TYR A 279 3.20 0.70 17.16
CA TYR A 279 4.24 1.71 16.96
C TYR A 279 4.23 2.80 18.02
N ASP A 280 5.38 3.46 18.18
CA ASP A 280 5.58 4.57 19.11
C ASP A 280 5.58 5.95 18.43
N SER A 281 5.93 5.98 17.14
CA SER A 281 6.02 7.21 16.33
C SER A 281 5.91 6.87 14.85
N GLY A 282 5.76 7.90 14.02
CA GLY A 282 5.73 7.71 12.58
C GLY A 282 5.50 9.00 11.81
N THR A 283 5.42 8.88 10.49
CA THR A 283 5.13 9.98 9.57
C THR A 283 4.09 9.56 8.53
N CYS A 284 3.34 10.51 8.03
CA CYS A 284 2.28 10.30 7.05
C CYS A 284 2.46 11.21 5.84
N PHE A 285 2.29 10.64 4.64
CA PHE A 285 2.44 11.30 3.35
C PHE A 285 1.12 11.26 2.57
N ASN A 286 0.42 12.38 2.53
CA ASN A 286 -0.79 12.52 1.70
C ASN A 286 -0.54 13.52 0.57
N ILE A 287 -0.19 13.02 -0.60
CA ILE A 287 0.15 13.82 -1.77
C ILE A 287 -1.05 14.65 -2.24
N ILE A 288 -2.26 14.06 -2.23
CA ILE A 288 -3.47 14.70 -2.74
C ILE A 288 -3.89 15.92 -1.90
N ARG A 289 -3.70 15.84 -0.57
CA ARG A 289 -4.00 16.95 0.34
C ARG A 289 -2.81 17.85 0.63
N ASN A 290 -1.67 17.55 0.06
CA ASN A 290 -0.43 18.27 0.37
C ASN A 290 -0.08 18.24 1.86
N ILE A 291 -0.24 17.07 2.50
CA ILE A 291 0.05 16.89 3.92
C ILE A 291 1.29 16.00 4.07
N TYR A 292 2.21 16.46 4.90
CA TYR A 292 3.34 15.74 5.44
C TYR A 292 3.41 16.04 6.92
N LYS A 293 3.21 15.04 7.77
CA LYS A 293 3.11 15.22 9.22
C LYS A 293 3.54 13.99 9.99
N GLU A 294 3.78 14.18 11.28
CA GLU A 294 4.00 13.10 12.23
C GLU A 294 2.67 12.35 12.50
N LEU A 295 2.75 11.05 12.74
CA LEU A 295 1.64 10.22 13.22
C LEU A 295 1.52 10.39 14.73
N GLU A 296 0.30 10.67 15.17
CA GLU A 296 -0.09 10.66 16.58
C GLU A 296 -0.64 9.31 17.01
#